data_2ae23d85fcb2a14071dd18376399cc96
#
_entry.id   2ae23d85fcb2a14071dd18376399cc96
#
_cell.length_a   1.000
_cell.length_b   1.000
_cell.length_c   1.000
_cell.angle_alpha   90.00
_cell.angle_beta   90.00
_cell.angle_gamma   90.00
#
_symmetry.space_group_name_H-M   'P 1'
#
loop_
_entity.id
_entity.type
_entity.pdbx_description
1 polymer ?
#
loop_
_entity_poly.entity_id
_entity_poly.type
_entity_poly.pdbx_seq_one_letter_code
_entity_poly.pdbx_strand_id
1 'polypeptide(L)'
;MNKLSTSAFEALATDVVAGLIGAQVGALTSAQVTALTTAQAAALTATQAGGITTVQTAALESGDLNKLSTAAFAALATGVVAGLSSTQVGALTTAQVSALTTAQAAALTTTQSVGLSSTQVGSLETADLQKVTTSAFAAIRTDAVVGLSSDQVNALTTAQVVALTTAQSNALTSAQSSGLNTTQAPTLEAGDLAAMTTAGFAAISEAAVAALTSTQVSSLTTDEVKALTTGQAGAMLAQQLQGITTSQTAAIESTDLAKVTTSALVAMAPGVMATLNSTQFGALTTDQVRR
;
A
#
# COMPACT_ATOMS: atom_id res chain seq x y z
N MET A 1 -19.60 -22.66 -32.14
CA MET A 1 -18.50 -21.69 -32.20
C MET A 1 -17.13 -22.38 -32.23
N ASN A 2 -16.83 -23.33 -31.33
CA ASN A 2 -15.53 -24.03 -31.26
C ASN A 2 -15.10 -24.83 -32.53
N LYS A 3 -15.97 -24.97 -33.54
CA LYS A 3 -15.65 -25.59 -34.83
C LYS A 3 -15.21 -24.61 -35.93
N LEU A 4 -15.31 -23.29 -35.66
CA LEU A 4 -14.77 -22.28 -36.56
C LEU A 4 -13.25 -22.26 -36.47
N SER A 5 -12.57 -22.07 -37.62
CA SER A 5 -11.13 -21.77 -37.59
C SER A 5 -10.88 -20.42 -36.92
N THR A 6 -9.66 -20.19 -36.43
CA THR A 6 -9.27 -18.90 -35.82
C THR A 6 -9.50 -17.75 -36.79
N SER A 7 -9.09 -17.88 -38.03
CA SER A 7 -9.29 -16.85 -39.09
C SER A 7 -10.76 -16.58 -39.40
N ALA A 8 -11.61 -17.62 -39.39
CA ALA A 8 -13.04 -17.43 -39.53
C ALA A 8 -13.69 -16.76 -38.33
N PHE A 9 -13.17 -17.04 -37.13
CA PHE A 9 -13.63 -16.41 -35.89
C PHE A 9 -13.22 -14.92 -35.81
N GLU A 10 -11.96 -14.61 -36.13
CA GLU A 10 -11.42 -13.25 -36.22
C GLU A 10 -12.21 -12.38 -37.22
N ALA A 11 -12.63 -12.95 -38.33
CA ALA A 11 -13.41 -12.28 -39.38
C ALA A 11 -14.87 -12.05 -39.03
N LEU A 12 -15.38 -12.54 -37.87
CA LEU A 12 -16.74 -12.27 -37.43
C LEU A 12 -16.94 -10.77 -37.15
N ALA A 13 -18.05 -10.24 -37.59
CA ALA A 13 -18.44 -8.88 -37.23
C ALA A 13 -18.63 -8.73 -35.70
N THR A 14 -18.32 -7.58 -35.19
CA THR A 14 -18.35 -7.29 -33.75
C THR A 14 -19.73 -7.55 -33.12
N ASP A 15 -20.80 -7.23 -33.83
CA ASP A 15 -22.18 -7.47 -33.41
C ASP A 15 -22.51 -8.96 -33.32
N VAL A 16 -21.92 -9.79 -34.19
CA VAL A 16 -22.06 -11.24 -34.06
C VAL A 16 -21.38 -11.78 -32.81
N VAL A 17 -20.18 -11.27 -32.47
CA VAL A 17 -19.51 -11.63 -31.22
C VAL A 17 -20.29 -11.11 -30.01
N ALA A 18 -20.79 -9.87 -30.08
CA ALA A 18 -21.64 -9.29 -29.03
C ALA A 18 -22.99 -10.02 -28.85
N GLY A 19 -23.43 -10.77 -29.85
CA GLY A 19 -24.63 -11.61 -29.79
C GLY A 19 -24.43 -12.98 -29.13
N LEU A 20 -23.19 -13.38 -28.80
CA LEU A 20 -22.93 -14.66 -28.12
C LEU A 20 -23.45 -14.63 -26.68
N ILE A 21 -23.90 -15.79 -26.18
CA ILE A 21 -24.16 -15.96 -24.76
C ILE A 21 -22.88 -16.37 -24.01
N GLY A 22 -22.82 -16.13 -22.68
CA GLY A 22 -21.64 -16.45 -21.86
C GLY A 22 -21.17 -17.90 -22.01
N ALA A 23 -22.07 -18.87 -22.08
CA ALA A 23 -21.73 -20.27 -22.30
C ALA A 23 -21.04 -20.52 -23.66
N GLN A 24 -21.37 -19.75 -24.68
CA GLN A 24 -20.71 -19.85 -25.99
C GLN A 24 -19.31 -19.24 -25.95
N VAL A 25 -19.11 -18.15 -25.19
CA VAL A 25 -17.79 -17.56 -24.94
C VAL A 25 -16.92 -18.53 -24.14
N GLY A 26 -17.46 -19.15 -23.08
CA GLY A 26 -16.74 -20.18 -22.32
C GLY A 26 -16.38 -21.44 -23.10
N ALA A 27 -17.09 -21.71 -24.21
CA ALA A 27 -16.80 -22.83 -25.09
C ALA A 27 -15.81 -22.51 -26.21
N LEU A 28 -15.31 -21.26 -26.31
CA LEU A 28 -14.24 -20.90 -27.26
C LEU A 28 -12.95 -21.62 -26.91
N THR A 29 -12.20 -22.03 -27.91
CA THR A 29 -10.85 -22.56 -27.70
C THR A 29 -9.89 -21.43 -27.33
N SER A 30 -8.77 -21.76 -26.68
CA SER A 30 -7.73 -20.76 -26.38
C SER A 30 -7.23 -20.06 -27.66
N ALA A 31 -7.09 -20.79 -28.77
CA ALA A 31 -6.70 -20.22 -30.07
C ALA A 31 -7.74 -19.20 -30.60
N GLN A 32 -9.03 -19.42 -30.35
CA GLN A 32 -10.08 -18.46 -30.73
C GLN A 32 -10.10 -17.26 -29.80
N VAL A 33 -9.79 -17.45 -28.51
CA VAL A 33 -9.66 -16.33 -27.55
C VAL A 33 -8.46 -15.44 -27.92
N THR A 34 -7.32 -16.04 -28.27
CA THR A 34 -6.15 -15.29 -28.81
C THR A 34 -6.46 -14.56 -30.12
N ALA A 35 -7.34 -15.11 -30.96
CA ALA A 35 -7.74 -14.50 -32.23
C ALA A 35 -8.88 -13.46 -32.10
N LEU A 36 -9.32 -13.11 -30.88
CA LEU A 36 -10.19 -11.95 -30.68
C LEU A 36 -9.48 -10.69 -31.16
N THR A 37 -10.20 -9.87 -31.89
CA THR A 37 -9.71 -8.50 -32.16
C THR A 37 -10.04 -7.59 -30.96
N THR A 38 -9.26 -6.54 -30.80
CA THR A 38 -9.51 -5.53 -29.74
C THR A 38 -10.91 -4.92 -29.82
N ALA A 39 -11.47 -4.78 -31.03
CA ALA A 39 -12.85 -4.32 -31.25
C ALA A 39 -13.88 -5.35 -30.75
N GLN A 40 -13.65 -6.63 -31.00
CA GLN A 40 -14.51 -7.71 -30.51
C GLN A 40 -14.42 -7.82 -28.97
N ALA A 41 -13.21 -7.72 -28.41
CA ALA A 41 -13.01 -7.70 -26.95
C ALA A 41 -13.74 -6.50 -26.30
N ALA A 42 -13.66 -5.31 -26.88
CA ALA A 42 -14.36 -4.12 -26.41
C ALA A 42 -15.90 -4.25 -26.42
N ALA A 43 -16.43 -5.06 -27.32
CA ALA A 43 -17.87 -5.30 -27.47
C ALA A 43 -18.41 -6.38 -26.50
N LEU A 44 -17.54 -7.11 -25.79
CA LEU A 44 -17.99 -8.13 -24.83
C LEU A 44 -18.77 -7.49 -23.68
N THR A 45 -19.96 -8.02 -23.44
CA THR A 45 -20.81 -7.63 -22.30
C THR A 45 -20.34 -8.30 -21.02
N ALA A 46 -20.81 -7.82 -19.87
CA ALA A 46 -20.56 -8.44 -18.56
C ALA A 46 -20.97 -9.93 -18.51
N THR A 47 -22.14 -10.28 -19.10
CA THR A 47 -22.60 -11.67 -19.17
C THR A 47 -21.65 -12.56 -19.98
N GLN A 48 -21.09 -12.04 -21.04
CA GLN A 48 -20.15 -12.76 -21.89
C GLN A 48 -18.78 -12.90 -21.23
N ALA A 49 -18.27 -11.83 -20.65
CA ALA A 49 -17.00 -11.84 -19.90
C ALA A 49 -17.07 -12.81 -18.70
N GLY A 50 -18.23 -12.87 -18.01
CA GLY A 50 -18.47 -13.84 -16.94
C GLY A 50 -18.48 -15.30 -17.42
N GLY A 51 -18.60 -15.53 -18.72
CA GLY A 51 -18.47 -16.87 -19.33
C GLY A 51 -17.04 -17.31 -19.58
N ILE A 52 -16.07 -16.39 -19.55
CA ILE A 52 -14.64 -16.71 -19.72
C ILE A 52 -14.17 -17.63 -18.61
N THR A 53 -13.42 -18.67 -18.97
CA THR A 53 -12.97 -19.71 -18.05
C THR A 53 -11.48 -19.56 -17.71
N THR A 54 -11.06 -20.21 -16.63
CA THR A 54 -9.64 -20.23 -16.21
C THR A 54 -8.70 -20.84 -17.24
N VAL A 55 -9.20 -21.76 -18.08
CA VAL A 55 -8.43 -22.38 -19.18
C VAL A 55 -8.10 -21.35 -20.27
N GLN A 56 -8.97 -20.35 -20.44
CA GLN A 56 -8.82 -19.30 -21.45
C GLN A 56 -7.95 -18.11 -20.96
N THR A 57 -7.67 -18.01 -19.65
CA THR A 57 -6.99 -16.84 -19.04
C THR A 57 -5.66 -16.52 -19.72
N ALA A 58 -4.82 -17.52 -19.97
CA ALA A 58 -3.51 -17.33 -20.60
C ALA A 58 -3.61 -16.89 -22.08
N ALA A 59 -4.76 -17.13 -22.72
CA ALA A 59 -5.02 -16.77 -24.11
C ALA A 59 -5.58 -15.34 -24.27
N LEU A 60 -6.00 -14.69 -23.18
CA LEU A 60 -6.41 -13.29 -23.20
C LEU A 60 -5.20 -12.40 -23.46
N GLU A 61 -5.16 -11.75 -24.61
CA GLU A 61 -4.10 -10.80 -24.88
C GLU A 61 -4.24 -9.53 -24.02
N SER A 62 -3.12 -8.98 -23.58
CA SER A 62 -3.12 -7.74 -22.78
C SER A 62 -3.82 -6.58 -23.50
N GLY A 63 -3.66 -6.51 -24.84
CA GLY A 63 -4.31 -5.52 -25.69
C GLY A 63 -5.84 -5.63 -25.71
N ASP A 64 -6.37 -6.85 -25.62
CA ASP A 64 -7.81 -7.13 -25.60
C ASP A 64 -8.37 -6.97 -24.20
N LEU A 65 -7.64 -7.45 -23.20
CA LEU A 65 -8.03 -7.36 -21.78
C LEU A 65 -8.27 -5.90 -21.38
N ASN A 66 -7.40 -4.96 -21.78
CA ASN A 66 -7.54 -3.54 -21.45
C ASN A 66 -8.68 -2.83 -22.24
N LYS A 67 -9.28 -3.49 -23.25
CA LYS A 67 -10.45 -2.98 -23.99
C LYS A 67 -11.78 -3.43 -23.39
N LEU A 68 -11.77 -4.43 -22.51
CA LEU A 68 -12.99 -4.80 -21.79
C LEU A 68 -13.53 -3.57 -21.05
N SER A 69 -14.84 -3.36 -21.10
CA SER A 69 -15.48 -2.37 -20.23
C SER A 69 -15.25 -2.73 -18.74
N THR A 70 -15.31 -1.76 -17.85
CA THR A 70 -15.19 -2.00 -16.41
C THR A 70 -16.20 -3.03 -15.91
N ALA A 71 -17.44 -2.97 -16.43
CA ALA A 71 -18.49 -3.94 -16.09
C ALA A 71 -18.16 -5.35 -16.60
N ALA A 72 -17.60 -5.47 -17.81
CA ALA A 72 -17.17 -6.76 -18.35
C ALA A 72 -15.97 -7.31 -17.56
N PHE A 73 -15.00 -6.47 -17.22
CA PHE A 73 -13.84 -6.86 -16.42
C PHE A 73 -14.25 -7.32 -15.00
N ALA A 74 -15.11 -6.55 -14.31
CA ALA A 74 -15.63 -6.91 -12.99
C ALA A 74 -16.44 -8.22 -12.99
N ALA A 75 -17.07 -8.58 -14.12
CA ALA A 75 -17.82 -9.82 -14.28
C ALA A 75 -16.94 -11.07 -14.50
N LEU A 76 -15.63 -10.90 -14.74
CA LEU A 76 -14.70 -12.03 -14.83
C LEU A 76 -14.74 -12.84 -13.53
N ALA A 77 -14.77 -14.16 -13.64
CA ALA A 77 -14.71 -15.01 -12.45
C ALA A 77 -13.39 -14.76 -11.68
N THR A 78 -13.45 -14.78 -10.35
CA THR A 78 -12.28 -14.58 -9.47
C THR A 78 -11.09 -15.45 -9.87
N GLY A 79 -11.33 -16.72 -10.24
CA GLY A 79 -10.27 -17.62 -10.71
C GLY A 79 -9.63 -17.20 -12.05
N VAL A 80 -10.39 -16.52 -12.93
CA VAL A 80 -9.86 -15.95 -14.17
C VAL A 80 -8.93 -14.79 -13.84
N VAL A 81 -9.35 -13.88 -12.98
CA VAL A 81 -8.50 -12.75 -12.53
C VAL A 81 -7.26 -13.27 -11.82
N ALA A 82 -7.38 -14.24 -10.93
CA ALA A 82 -6.25 -14.86 -10.22
C ALA A 82 -5.25 -15.58 -11.15
N GLY A 83 -5.70 -16.01 -12.33
CA GLY A 83 -4.87 -16.66 -13.33
C GLY A 83 -4.15 -15.69 -14.29
N LEU A 84 -4.41 -14.39 -14.23
CA LEU A 84 -3.72 -13.40 -15.08
C LEU A 84 -2.23 -13.34 -14.73
N SER A 85 -1.39 -13.17 -15.74
CA SER A 85 0.04 -12.91 -15.57
C SER A 85 0.29 -11.48 -15.04
N SER A 86 1.49 -11.22 -14.52
CA SER A 86 1.91 -9.86 -14.14
C SER A 86 1.83 -8.87 -15.31
N THR A 87 2.17 -9.31 -16.52
CA THR A 87 2.08 -8.49 -17.74
C THR A 87 0.63 -8.12 -18.06
N GLN A 88 -0.30 -9.08 -17.94
CA GLN A 88 -1.72 -8.82 -18.16
C GLN A 88 -2.27 -7.87 -17.11
N VAL A 89 -1.91 -8.05 -15.83
CA VAL A 89 -2.30 -7.13 -14.74
C VAL A 89 -1.71 -5.74 -14.96
N GLY A 90 -0.44 -5.65 -15.35
CA GLY A 90 0.21 -4.37 -15.65
C GLY A 90 -0.42 -3.62 -16.84
N ALA A 91 -1.10 -4.34 -17.74
CA ALA A 91 -1.79 -3.74 -18.88
C ALA A 91 -3.23 -3.28 -18.58
N LEU A 92 -3.78 -3.59 -17.41
CA LEU A 92 -5.12 -3.12 -17.00
C LEU A 92 -5.16 -1.60 -16.93
N THR A 93 -6.28 -1.04 -17.31
CA THR A 93 -6.53 0.39 -17.08
C THR A 93 -6.79 0.66 -15.58
N THR A 94 -6.54 1.88 -15.14
CA THR A 94 -6.87 2.31 -13.77
C THR A 94 -8.36 2.13 -13.46
N ALA A 95 -9.23 2.37 -14.45
CA ALA A 95 -10.66 2.16 -14.32
C ALA A 95 -11.03 0.67 -14.12
N GLN A 96 -10.30 -0.26 -14.75
CA GLN A 96 -10.49 -1.69 -14.52
C GLN A 96 -9.97 -2.12 -13.16
N VAL A 97 -8.83 -1.58 -12.71
CA VAL A 97 -8.30 -1.85 -11.37
C VAL A 97 -9.24 -1.32 -10.29
N SER A 98 -9.80 -0.12 -10.47
CA SER A 98 -10.83 0.44 -9.57
C SER A 98 -12.14 -0.37 -9.58
N ALA A 99 -12.44 -1.07 -10.69
CA ALA A 99 -13.63 -1.90 -10.82
C ALA A 99 -13.44 -3.37 -10.35
N LEU A 100 -12.27 -3.72 -9.81
CA LEU A 100 -12.09 -5.02 -9.16
C LEU A 100 -13.16 -5.20 -8.08
N THR A 101 -13.69 -6.38 -8.00
CA THR A 101 -14.51 -6.74 -6.82
C THR A 101 -13.59 -7.09 -5.65
N THR A 102 -14.07 -6.96 -4.43
CA THR A 102 -13.31 -7.33 -3.22
C THR A 102 -12.84 -8.80 -3.24
N ALA A 103 -13.62 -9.70 -3.86
CA ALA A 103 -13.22 -11.09 -4.06
C ALA A 103 -12.05 -11.22 -5.07
N GLN A 104 -12.05 -10.45 -6.14
CA GLN A 104 -10.96 -10.41 -7.12
C GLN A 104 -9.69 -9.80 -6.52
N ALA A 105 -9.82 -8.72 -5.76
CA ALA A 105 -8.70 -8.10 -5.04
C ALA A 105 -8.08 -9.06 -4.01
N ALA A 106 -8.90 -9.78 -3.26
CA ALA A 106 -8.44 -10.82 -2.32
C ALA A 106 -7.71 -11.98 -3.00
N ALA A 107 -8.01 -12.24 -4.26
CA ALA A 107 -7.40 -13.32 -5.05
C ALA A 107 -6.12 -12.89 -5.78
N LEU A 108 -5.73 -11.62 -5.71
CA LEU A 108 -4.46 -11.17 -6.30
C LEU A 108 -3.29 -11.91 -5.69
N THR A 109 -2.42 -12.42 -6.55
CA THR A 109 -1.22 -13.17 -6.16
C THR A 109 -0.01 -12.25 -6.04
N THR A 110 1.05 -12.73 -5.38
CA THR A 110 2.35 -12.03 -5.30
C THR A 110 2.90 -11.71 -6.69
N THR A 111 2.82 -12.66 -7.63
CA THR A 111 3.28 -12.47 -9.02
C THR A 111 2.53 -11.34 -9.73
N GLN A 112 1.22 -11.24 -9.50
CA GLN A 112 0.39 -10.19 -10.08
C GLN A 112 0.67 -8.82 -9.48
N SER A 113 0.87 -8.76 -8.16
CA SER A 113 1.19 -7.52 -7.44
C SER A 113 2.48 -6.86 -7.94
N VAL A 114 3.48 -7.66 -8.33
CA VAL A 114 4.70 -7.14 -9.00
C VAL A 114 4.39 -6.42 -10.31
N GLY A 115 3.31 -6.79 -11.01
CA GLY A 115 2.91 -6.16 -12.28
C GLY A 115 2.21 -4.81 -12.12
N LEU A 116 1.71 -4.46 -10.93
CA LEU A 116 0.99 -3.21 -10.71
C LEU A 116 1.90 -1.99 -10.82
N SER A 117 1.43 -0.96 -11.51
CA SER A 117 2.06 0.37 -11.54
C SER A 117 1.58 1.24 -10.37
N SER A 118 2.28 2.35 -10.11
CA SER A 118 1.87 3.32 -9.08
C SER A 118 0.47 3.89 -9.32
N THR A 119 0.12 4.21 -10.56
CA THR A 119 -1.21 4.70 -10.92
C THR A 119 -2.30 3.65 -10.69
N GLN A 120 -2.00 2.38 -10.94
CA GLN A 120 -2.92 1.27 -10.67
C GLN A 120 -3.09 1.03 -9.17
N VAL A 121 -2.01 1.06 -8.39
CA VAL A 121 -2.06 0.95 -6.92
C VAL A 121 -2.91 2.09 -6.34
N GLY A 122 -2.69 3.32 -6.79
CA GLY A 122 -3.49 4.48 -6.37
C GLY A 122 -4.97 4.41 -6.77
N SER A 123 -5.32 3.61 -7.79
CA SER A 123 -6.71 3.44 -8.24
C SER A 123 -7.47 2.32 -7.51
N LEU A 124 -6.80 1.49 -6.71
CA LEU A 124 -7.49 0.49 -5.88
C LEU A 124 -8.42 1.18 -4.88
N GLU A 125 -9.65 0.69 -4.78
CA GLU A 125 -10.53 1.15 -3.71
C GLU A 125 -9.99 0.70 -2.34
N THR A 126 -10.17 1.51 -1.30
CA THR A 126 -9.67 1.19 0.05
C THR A 126 -10.20 -0.14 0.57
N ALA A 127 -11.48 -0.45 0.29
CA ALA A 127 -12.10 -1.70 0.68
C ALA A 127 -11.45 -2.91 -0.01
N ASP A 128 -11.03 -2.77 -1.25
CA ASP A 128 -10.36 -3.80 -2.03
C ASP A 128 -8.90 -3.95 -1.61
N LEU A 129 -8.20 -2.83 -1.39
CA LEU A 129 -6.84 -2.82 -0.88
C LEU A 129 -6.72 -3.59 0.45
N GLN A 130 -7.69 -3.43 1.37
CA GLN A 130 -7.73 -4.16 2.63
C GLN A 130 -7.90 -5.68 2.45
N LYS A 131 -8.41 -6.15 1.31
CA LYS A 131 -8.58 -7.58 1.01
C LYS A 131 -7.37 -8.19 0.34
N VAL A 132 -6.48 -7.38 -0.23
CA VAL A 132 -5.20 -7.89 -0.76
C VAL A 132 -4.44 -8.58 0.39
N THR A 133 -4.00 -9.81 0.15
CA THR A 133 -3.26 -10.58 1.17
C THR A 133 -1.95 -9.88 1.55
N THR A 134 -1.47 -10.08 2.75
CA THR A 134 -0.19 -9.47 3.22
C THR A 134 0.98 -9.82 2.30
N SER A 135 1.05 -11.06 1.82
CA SER A 135 2.10 -11.49 0.90
C SER A 135 1.99 -10.81 -0.47
N ALA A 136 0.78 -10.63 -1.00
CA ALA A 136 0.55 -9.92 -2.25
C ALA A 136 0.83 -8.41 -2.08
N PHE A 137 0.45 -7.82 -0.94
CA PHE A 137 0.75 -6.43 -0.61
C PHE A 137 2.26 -6.18 -0.51
N ALA A 138 2.99 -7.02 0.23
CA ALA A 138 4.45 -6.94 0.35
C ALA A 138 5.18 -7.10 -1.00
N ALA A 139 4.55 -7.79 -1.96
CA ALA A 139 5.10 -7.98 -3.31
C ALA A 139 4.87 -6.78 -4.24
N ILE A 140 4.07 -5.79 -3.85
CA ILE A 140 3.94 -4.54 -4.61
C ILE A 140 5.33 -3.88 -4.66
N ARG A 141 5.77 -3.49 -5.85
CA ARG A 141 7.09 -2.88 -6.02
C ARG A 141 7.18 -1.54 -5.30
N THR A 142 8.37 -1.20 -4.85
CA THR A 142 8.66 0.05 -4.14
C THR A 142 8.23 1.30 -4.94
N ASP A 143 8.48 1.29 -6.27
CA ASP A 143 8.07 2.36 -7.17
C ASP A 143 6.54 2.42 -7.39
N ALA A 144 5.83 1.34 -7.09
CA ALA A 144 4.37 1.29 -7.19
C ALA A 144 3.69 1.70 -5.86
N VAL A 145 4.29 1.39 -4.72
CA VAL A 145 3.76 1.78 -3.40
C VAL A 145 3.59 3.29 -3.27
N VAL A 146 4.46 4.10 -3.91
CA VAL A 146 4.35 5.56 -3.91
C VAL A 146 3.04 6.08 -4.55
N GLY A 147 2.30 5.23 -5.22
CA GLY A 147 0.97 5.56 -5.75
C GLY A 147 -0.15 5.56 -4.72
N LEU A 148 0.04 4.97 -3.53
CA LEU A 148 -0.97 4.99 -2.47
C LEU A 148 -1.28 6.43 -2.04
N SER A 149 -2.55 6.72 -1.82
CA SER A 149 -2.95 7.97 -1.15
C SER A 149 -2.80 7.86 0.37
N SER A 150 -2.83 8.99 1.09
CA SER A 150 -2.87 9.01 2.56
C SER A 150 -4.09 8.24 3.11
N ASP A 151 -5.25 8.36 2.44
CA ASP A 151 -6.46 7.63 2.85
C ASP A 151 -6.31 6.12 2.66
N GLN A 152 -5.65 5.69 1.58
CA GLN A 152 -5.33 4.28 1.37
C GLN A 152 -4.35 3.77 2.43
N VAL A 153 -3.32 4.55 2.79
CA VAL A 153 -2.40 4.19 3.88
C VAL A 153 -3.15 4.11 5.21
N ASN A 154 -4.03 5.07 5.51
CA ASN A 154 -4.86 5.04 6.71
C ASN A 154 -5.77 3.80 6.76
N ALA A 155 -6.24 3.33 5.61
CA ALA A 155 -7.11 2.18 5.49
C ALA A 155 -6.38 0.82 5.54
N LEU A 156 -5.05 0.78 5.43
CA LEU A 156 -4.29 -0.48 5.53
C LEU A 156 -4.61 -1.20 6.84
N THR A 157 -4.72 -2.50 6.77
CA THR A 157 -4.81 -3.33 7.98
C THR A 157 -3.47 -3.32 8.73
N THR A 158 -3.49 -3.54 10.03
CA THR A 158 -2.25 -3.68 10.83
C THR A 158 -1.36 -4.81 10.28
N ALA A 159 -1.96 -5.89 9.80
CA ALA A 159 -1.22 -6.98 9.16
C ALA A 159 -0.52 -6.56 7.86
N GLN A 160 -1.12 -5.67 7.07
CA GLN A 160 -0.47 -5.09 5.89
C GLN A 160 0.62 -4.09 6.26
N VAL A 161 0.43 -3.33 7.33
CA VAL A 161 1.49 -2.43 7.85
C VAL A 161 2.70 -3.22 8.33
N VAL A 162 2.50 -4.31 9.07
CA VAL A 162 3.59 -5.24 9.47
C VAL A 162 4.26 -5.90 8.26
N ALA A 163 3.51 -6.10 7.17
CA ALA A 163 4.05 -6.73 5.95
C ALA A 163 4.76 -5.74 5.00
N LEU A 164 4.79 -4.44 5.31
CA LEU A 164 5.64 -3.51 4.58
C LEU A 164 7.09 -4.00 4.62
N THR A 165 7.77 -3.90 3.52
CA THR A 165 9.22 -4.12 3.50
C THR A 165 9.94 -2.83 3.86
N THR A 166 11.15 -2.94 4.39
CA THR A 166 12.00 -1.78 4.71
C THR A 166 12.18 -0.83 3.51
N ALA A 167 12.27 -1.39 2.30
CA ALA A 167 12.36 -0.59 1.08
C ALA A 167 11.05 0.17 0.78
N GLN A 168 9.90 -0.45 1.04
CA GLN A 168 8.60 0.21 0.88
C GLN A 168 8.41 1.31 1.93
N SER A 169 8.80 1.07 3.20
CA SER A 169 8.76 2.07 4.26
C SER A 169 9.64 3.28 3.94
N ASN A 170 10.84 3.06 3.43
CA ASN A 170 11.73 4.14 2.96
C ASN A 170 11.13 4.96 1.81
N ALA A 171 10.34 4.30 0.94
CA ALA A 171 9.73 4.96 -0.22
C ALA A 171 8.45 5.74 0.12
N LEU A 172 7.88 5.59 1.31
CA LEU A 172 6.70 6.34 1.71
C LEU A 172 6.97 7.85 1.68
N THR A 173 6.14 8.57 0.97
CA THR A 173 6.18 10.03 0.93
C THR A 173 5.62 10.62 2.22
N SER A 174 5.90 11.90 2.50
CA SER A 174 5.31 12.62 3.64
C SER A 174 3.78 12.58 3.64
N ALA A 175 3.16 12.73 2.45
CA ALA A 175 1.70 12.64 2.32
C ALA A 175 1.17 11.26 2.72
N GLN A 176 1.86 10.18 2.35
CA GLN A 176 1.49 8.82 2.73
C GLN A 176 1.72 8.56 4.22
N SER A 177 2.85 8.99 4.76
CA SER A 177 3.18 8.83 6.17
C SER A 177 2.20 9.55 7.09
N SER A 178 1.64 10.70 6.64
CA SER A 178 0.59 11.41 7.40
C SER A 178 -0.72 10.60 7.53
N GLY A 179 -0.92 9.58 6.67
CA GLY A 179 -2.04 8.65 6.76
C GLY A 179 -1.90 7.59 7.86
N LEU A 180 -0.69 7.38 8.40
CA LEU A 180 -0.49 6.41 9.47
C LEU A 180 -1.26 6.83 10.75
N ASN A 181 -2.10 5.93 11.27
CA ASN A 181 -2.93 6.19 12.43
C ASN A 181 -2.37 5.55 13.71
N THR A 182 -3.01 5.84 14.84
CA THR A 182 -2.62 5.36 16.17
C THR A 182 -2.67 3.85 16.36
N THR A 183 -3.46 3.14 15.56
CA THR A 183 -3.54 1.67 15.59
C THR A 183 -2.41 1.04 14.77
N GLN A 184 -2.02 1.69 13.68
CA GLN A 184 -0.98 1.22 12.77
C GLN A 184 0.43 1.52 13.28
N ALA A 185 0.66 2.72 13.83
CA ALA A 185 1.99 3.17 14.25
C ALA A 185 2.72 2.17 15.19
N PRO A 186 2.08 1.63 16.25
CA PRO A 186 2.75 0.67 17.12
C PRO A 186 3.00 -0.70 16.47
N THR A 187 2.44 -0.98 15.29
CA THR A 187 2.65 -2.25 14.57
C THR A 187 3.75 -2.17 13.52
N LEU A 188 4.25 -0.98 13.19
CA LEU A 188 5.41 -0.84 12.31
C LEU A 188 6.61 -1.57 12.93
N GLU A 189 7.33 -2.33 12.10
CA GLU A 189 8.60 -2.91 12.55
C GLU A 189 9.61 -1.80 12.85
N ALA A 190 10.42 -1.98 13.88
CA ALA A 190 11.40 -0.99 14.30
C ALA A 190 12.40 -0.63 13.19
N GLY A 191 12.79 -1.64 12.39
CA GLY A 191 13.66 -1.45 11.21
C GLY A 191 13.00 -0.67 10.09
N ASP A 192 11.70 -0.84 9.90
CA ASP A 192 10.92 -0.14 8.88
C ASP A 192 10.69 1.32 9.27
N LEU A 193 10.43 1.57 10.55
CA LEU A 193 10.32 2.92 11.08
C LEU A 193 11.66 3.68 10.91
N ALA A 194 12.78 3.06 11.28
CA ALA A 194 14.12 3.64 11.16
C ALA A 194 14.60 3.79 9.70
N ALA A 195 13.92 3.16 8.75
CA ALA A 195 14.23 3.29 7.32
C ALA A 195 13.43 4.41 6.65
N MET A 196 12.42 4.95 7.30
CA MET A 196 11.65 6.06 6.74
C MET A 196 12.54 7.27 6.46
N THR A 197 12.19 8.08 5.48
CA THR A 197 12.86 9.36 5.32
C THR A 197 12.52 10.28 6.50
N THR A 198 13.43 11.18 6.87
CA THR A 198 13.18 12.17 7.95
C THR A 198 11.92 13.00 7.67
N ALA A 199 11.68 13.36 6.40
CA ALA A 199 10.47 14.07 5.99
C ALA A 199 9.20 13.21 6.12
N GLY A 200 9.30 11.89 5.83
CA GLY A 200 8.23 10.93 6.04
C GLY A 200 7.92 10.77 7.53
N PHE A 201 8.94 10.57 8.35
CA PHE A 201 8.79 10.46 9.81
C PHE A 201 8.17 11.72 10.42
N ALA A 202 8.67 12.91 10.08
CA ALA A 202 8.14 14.19 10.56
C ALA A 202 6.68 14.45 10.15
N ALA A 203 6.18 13.79 9.10
CA ALA A 203 4.80 13.90 8.65
C ALA A 203 3.82 12.99 9.40
N ILE A 204 4.30 12.03 10.19
CA ILE A 204 3.45 11.19 11.04
C ILE A 204 2.72 12.09 12.05
N SER A 205 1.42 11.86 12.27
CA SER A 205 0.65 12.68 13.20
C SER A 205 1.18 12.57 14.64
N GLU A 206 1.04 13.63 15.42
CA GLU A 206 1.43 13.66 16.86
C GLU A 206 0.81 12.48 17.64
N ALA A 207 -0.47 12.19 17.36
CA ALA A 207 -1.16 11.08 18.02
C ALA A 207 -0.57 9.70 17.64
N ALA A 208 -0.15 9.53 16.38
CA ALA A 208 0.47 8.29 15.92
C ALA A 208 1.90 8.15 16.48
N VAL A 209 2.67 9.24 16.56
CA VAL A 209 3.97 9.25 17.26
C VAL A 209 3.78 8.91 18.74
N ALA A 210 2.77 9.48 19.41
CA ALA A 210 2.45 9.16 20.81
C ALA A 210 2.00 7.69 21.04
N ALA A 211 1.65 6.97 19.98
CA ALA A 211 1.31 5.55 20.04
C ALA A 211 2.53 4.60 19.86
N LEU A 212 3.70 5.12 19.45
CA LEU A 212 4.91 4.30 19.28
C LEU A 212 5.33 3.63 20.59
N THR A 213 5.90 2.45 20.49
CA THR A 213 6.47 1.73 21.62
C THR A 213 7.85 2.28 22.00
N SER A 214 8.31 2.02 23.24
CA SER A 214 9.69 2.36 23.67
C SER A 214 10.75 1.70 22.79
N THR A 215 10.51 0.47 22.32
CA THR A 215 11.42 -0.24 21.41
C THR A 215 11.52 0.48 20.06
N GLN A 216 10.40 0.92 19.51
CA GLN A 216 10.40 1.71 18.27
C GLN A 216 11.13 3.03 18.45
N VAL A 217 10.91 3.74 19.57
CA VAL A 217 11.62 4.98 19.87
C VAL A 217 13.12 4.74 20.01
N SER A 218 13.56 3.65 20.67
CA SER A 218 14.99 3.32 20.76
C SER A 218 15.65 2.98 19.41
N SER A 219 14.86 2.58 18.41
CA SER A 219 15.35 2.26 17.07
C SER A 219 15.44 3.46 16.14
N LEU A 220 14.82 4.61 16.50
CA LEU A 220 14.88 5.81 15.69
C LEU A 220 16.35 6.24 15.47
N THR A 221 16.64 6.65 14.26
CA THR A 221 17.93 7.25 13.94
C THR A 221 18.05 8.63 14.61
N THR A 222 19.28 9.12 14.77
CA THR A 222 19.51 10.48 15.28
C THR A 222 18.91 11.54 14.35
N ASP A 223 18.86 11.27 13.04
CA ASP A 223 18.24 12.20 12.08
C ASP A 223 16.72 12.25 12.21
N GLU A 224 16.06 11.12 12.51
CA GLU A 224 14.62 11.09 12.81
C GLU A 224 14.29 11.76 14.13
N VAL A 225 15.11 11.54 15.17
CA VAL A 225 14.94 12.23 16.46
C VAL A 225 15.09 13.74 16.28
N LYS A 226 16.03 14.20 15.48
CA LYS A 226 16.20 15.60 15.12
C LYS A 226 15.05 16.15 14.27
N ALA A 227 14.41 15.29 13.47
CA ALA A 227 13.30 15.66 12.59
C ALA A 227 11.94 15.66 13.33
N LEU A 228 11.88 15.25 14.61
CA LEU A 228 10.67 15.41 15.41
C LEU A 228 10.20 16.86 15.34
N THR A 229 8.91 17.03 15.14
CA THR A 229 8.31 18.35 15.32
C THR A 229 8.11 18.63 16.81
N THR A 230 8.07 19.90 17.21
CA THR A 230 7.80 20.28 18.61
C THR A 230 6.45 19.74 19.10
N GLY A 231 5.46 19.60 18.22
CA GLY A 231 4.18 18.96 18.53
C GLY A 231 4.33 17.47 18.83
N GLN A 232 5.07 16.75 17.98
CA GLN A 232 5.37 15.32 18.18
C GLN A 232 6.13 15.09 19.49
N ALA A 233 7.18 15.88 19.75
CA ALA A 233 7.96 15.81 20.98
C ALA A 233 7.07 16.07 22.23
N GLY A 234 6.19 17.07 22.16
CA GLY A 234 5.24 17.40 23.23
C GLY A 234 4.18 16.31 23.47
N ALA A 235 3.85 15.52 22.43
CA ALA A 235 2.90 14.42 22.51
C ALA A 235 3.52 13.12 23.06
N MET A 236 4.85 13.00 23.12
CA MET A 236 5.52 11.80 23.61
C MET A 236 5.21 11.58 25.11
N LEU A 237 4.87 10.34 25.44
CA LEU A 237 4.52 9.92 26.79
C LEU A 237 5.75 9.36 27.54
N ALA A 238 5.62 9.19 28.85
CA ALA A 238 6.66 8.63 29.73
C ALA A 238 7.23 7.29 29.21
N GLN A 239 6.37 6.40 28.73
CA GLN A 239 6.77 5.09 28.20
C GLN A 239 7.71 5.21 27.00
N GLN A 240 7.50 6.20 26.15
CA GLN A 240 8.31 6.42 24.96
C GLN A 240 9.66 7.04 25.31
N LEU A 241 9.68 8.00 26.24
CA LEU A 241 10.92 8.64 26.71
C LEU A 241 11.84 7.67 27.44
N GLN A 242 11.29 6.56 27.99
CA GLN A 242 12.11 5.44 28.49
C GLN A 242 12.91 4.75 27.39
N GLY A 243 12.44 4.82 26.14
CA GLY A 243 13.13 4.24 24.97
C GLY A 243 14.25 5.12 24.40
N ILE A 244 14.32 6.40 24.76
CA ILE A 244 15.40 7.29 24.28
C ILE A 244 16.75 6.77 24.76
N THR A 245 17.72 6.70 23.84
CA THR A 245 19.08 6.25 24.09
C THR A 245 20.05 7.41 24.30
N THR A 246 21.20 7.15 24.90
CA THR A 246 22.26 8.15 25.07
C THR A 246 22.78 8.71 23.75
N SER A 247 22.78 7.91 22.67
CA SER A 247 23.19 8.37 21.33
C SER A 247 22.16 9.31 20.69
N GLN A 248 20.87 9.14 21.02
CA GLN A 248 19.79 9.97 20.49
C GLN A 248 19.67 11.30 21.25
N THR A 249 20.12 11.38 22.51
CA THR A 249 19.93 12.55 23.36
C THR A 249 20.49 13.83 22.72
N ALA A 250 21.68 13.77 22.13
CA ALA A 250 22.32 14.92 21.49
C ALA A 250 21.54 15.44 20.25
N ALA A 251 20.69 14.60 19.67
CA ALA A 251 19.87 14.94 18.50
C ALA A 251 18.53 15.61 18.86
N ILE A 252 18.09 15.52 20.13
CA ILE A 252 16.86 16.18 20.56
C ILE A 252 17.07 17.70 20.52
N GLU A 253 16.24 18.40 19.77
CA GLU A 253 16.31 19.86 19.73
C GLU A 253 15.88 20.47 21.08
N SER A 254 16.54 21.54 21.51
CA SER A 254 16.23 22.19 22.77
C SER A 254 14.79 22.72 22.85
N THR A 255 14.26 23.17 21.71
CA THR A 255 12.86 23.58 21.55
C THR A 255 11.86 22.43 21.78
N ASP A 256 12.22 21.24 21.36
CA ASP A 256 11.42 20.02 21.50
C ASP A 256 11.45 19.54 22.94
N LEU A 257 12.66 19.53 23.53
CA LEU A 257 12.82 19.17 24.96
C LEU A 257 11.98 20.07 25.88
N ALA A 258 11.87 21.35 25.58
CA ALA A 258 11.03 22.29 26.31
C ALA A 258 9.52 22.00 26.20
N LYS A 259 9.08 21.23 25.18
CA LYS A 259 7.68 20.83 24.99
C LYS A 259 7.34 19.47 25.61
N VAL A 260 8.35 18.65 25.87
CA VAL A 260 8.15 17.36 26.56
C VAL A 260 7.50 17.62 27.92
N THR A 261 6.48 16.84 28.26
CA THR A 261 5.83 16.98 29.57
C THR A 261 6.80 16.63 30.70
N THR A 262 6.66 17.26 31.89
CA THR A 262 7.50 16.97 33.04
C THR A 262 7.47 15.49 33.43
N SER A 263 6.28 14.86 33.37
CA SER A 263 6.12 13.43 33.66
C SER A 263 6.86 12.53 32.66
N ALA A 264 6.89 12.90 31.38
CA ALA A 264 7.61 12.17 30.36
C ALA A 264 9.14 12.36 30.50
N LEU A 265 9.58 13.58 30.80
CA LEU A 265 11.00 13.89 31.00
C LEU A 265 11.59 13.11 32.19
N VAL A 266 10.88 13.03 33.32
CA VAL A 266 11.31 12.28 34.51
C VAL A 266 11.42 10.77 34.24
N ALA A 267 10.73 10.26 33.22
CA ALA A 267 10.81 8.85 32.83
C ALA A 267 12.07 8.49 32.04
N MET A 268 12.82 9.47 31.56
CA MET A 268 14.12 9.21 30.90
C MET A 268 15.09 8.56 31.88
N ALA A 269 15.87 7.60 31.38
CA ALA A 269 16.88 6.94 32.22
C ALA A 269 17.91 7.96 32.74
N PRO A 270 18.40 7.83 34.00
CA PRO A 270 19.37 8.77 34.55
C PRO A 270 20.63 8.95 33.71
N GLY A 271 21.12 7.89 33.07
CA GLY A 271 22.26 7.93 32.16
C GLY A 271 21.99 8.76 30.89
N VAL A 272 20.74 8.76 30.42
CA VAL A 272 20.30 9.56 29.27
C VAL A 272 20.20 11.03 29.68
N MET A 273 19.58 11.31 30.81
CA MET A 273 19.50 12.68 31.35
C MET A 273 20.89 13.31 31.56
N ALA A 274 21.87 12.51 31.99
CA ALA A 274 23.25 12.98 32.23
C ALA A 274 23.98 13.33 30.92
N THR A 275 23.48 12.95 29.72
CA THR A 275 24.07 13.28 28.41
C THR A 275 23.51 14.57 27.81
N LEU A 276 22.52 15.23 28.45
CA LEU A 276 22.02 16.52 28.00
C LEU A 276 23.16 17.56 28.01
N ASN A 277 23.29 18.30 26.92
CA ASN A 277 24.25 19.38 26.84
C ASN A 277 23.72 20.67 27.54
N SER A 278 24.61 21.66 27.73
CA SER A 278 24.26 22.90 28.40
C SER A 278 23.11 23.67 27.73
N THR A 279 23.01 23.65 26.41
CA THR A 279 21.93 24.31 25.66
C THR A 279 20.58 23.61 25.91
N GLN A 280 20.57 22.28 25.86
CA GLN A 280 19.39 21.48 26.14
C GLN A 280 18.94 21.65 27.60
N PHE A 281 19.88 21.62 28.55
CA PHE A 281 19.59 21.80 29.95
C PHE A 281 19.07 23.23 30.24
N GLY A 282 19.64 24.26 29.57
CA GLY A 282 19.19 25.65 29.70
C GLY A 282 17.81 25.92 29.09
N ALA A 283 17.33 25.03 28.17
CA ALA A 283 16.02 25.14 27.57
C ALA A 283 14.88 24.48 28.42
N LEU A 284 15.24 23.71 29.44
CA LEU A 284 14.24 23.10 30.31
C LEU A 284 13.40 24.18 31.02
N THR A 285 12.11 23.96 31.07
CA THR A 285 11.19 24.87 31.78
C THR A 285 11.38 24.78 33.29
N THR A 286 10.95 25.83 34.01
CA THR A 286 11.00 25.84 35.50
C THR A 286 10.30 24.62 36.10
N ASP A 287 9.19 24.17 35.50
CA ASP A 287 8.44 23.01 36.01
C ASP A 287 9.16 21.68 35.73
N GLN A 288 9.95 21.60 34.63
CA GLN A 288 10.77 20.44 34.32
C GLN A 288 11.98 20.29 35.24
N VAL A 289 12.53 21.42 35.76
CA VAL A 289 13.74 21.42 36.62
C VAL A 289 13.40 21.23 38.10
N ARG A 290 12.17 21.59 38.54
CA ARG A 290 11.76 21.55 39.96
C ARG A 290 11.39 20.16 40.48
N ARG A 291 11.40 19.13 39.66
CA ARG A 291 11.06 17.75 40.05
C ARG A 291 12.23 16.81 39.84
#